data_ba92739f7161c76ffe0df0721bcbb00d
#
_entry.id   ba92739f7161c76ffe0df0721bcbb00d
#
_cell.length_a   1.000
_cell.length_b   1.000
_cell.length_c   1.000
_cell.angle_alpha   90.00
_cell.angle_beta   90.00
_cell.angle_gamma   90.00
#
_symmetry.space_group_name_H-M   'P 1'
#
loop_
_entity.id
_entity.type
_entity.pdbx_description
1 polymer ?
#
loop_
_entity_poly.entity_id
_entity_poly.type
_entity_poly.pdbx_seq_one_letter_code
_entity_poly.pdbx_strand_id
1 'polypeptide(L)'
;VSDTAATFRHEAIFYDGDDGFVARTMPFLREGIEGGEPIFVVVGAEKIARLRRELGPDADRIRFADMAGIGKNPARIIPAWTDFVDEAGTKGNPFRGIGEPIWAARTSDELVECERHEALLNLAFDDGPAWRLACPYETTTLAPAVLEEAERNHPYLRDADGERLSQTYRDLPAIAAPFDRALPEPPASAESLTIDAARLSDARRFVGERAHRWGLTPERADGLVLAASEVATNTIRHGGGEGLLRMWAANGSVICEMTDHGSIADPLVGRRHPRWNTAGGFGLWLANQVCDLVQVRTFATGSVVRLHVGLGS
;
A
#
# COMPACT_ATOMS: atom_id res chain seq x y z
N VAL A 1 16.83 30.79 10.07
CA VAL A 1 16.14 29.68 9.37
C VAL A 1 14.67 29.83 9.70
N SER A 2 13.90 30.17 8.68
CA SER A 2 12.49 30.49 8.75
C SER A 2 11.71 29.28 9.29
N ASP A 3 10.87 29.51 10.26
CA ASP A 3 9.87 28.61 10.81
C ASP A 3 8.89 28.27 9.66
N THR A 4 9.21 27.22 8.89
CA THR A 4 8.29 26.69 7.89
C THR A 4 7.17 25.99 8.66
N ALA A 5 5.95 26.42 8.42
CA ALA A 5 4.73 25.82 8.95
C ALA A 5 4.90 24.30 9.01
N ALA A 6 4.65 23.74 10.20
CA ALA A 6 4.81 22.32 10.45
C ALA A 6 3.96 21.54 9.43
N THR A 7 4.61 20.77 8.57
CA THR A 7 4.00 19.97 7.52
C THR A 7 4.18 18.48 7.82
N PHE A 8 3.55 17.61 7.05
CA PHE A 8 3.84 16.17 7.10
C PHE A 8 5.33 15.92 6.86
N ARG A 9 5.95 15.18 7.77
CA ARG A 9 7.36 14.79 7.68
C ARG A 9 7.49 13.30 7.50
N HIS A 10 7.90 12.88 6.31
CA HIS A 10 8.12 11.49 5.92
C HIS A 10 9.62 11.18 5.90
N GLU A 11 10.07 10.26 6.74
CA GLU A 11 11.50 9.96 6.92
C GLU A 11 11.79 8.47 6.80
N ALA A 12 12.81 8.08 6.02
CA ALA A 12 13.34 6.73 6.02
C ALA A 12 14.38 6.57 7.14
N ILE A 13 14.30 5.47 7.89
CA ILE A 13 15.27 5.08 8.92
C ILE A 13 16.02 3.85 8.43
N PHE A 14 17.31 3.98 8.12
CA PHE A 14 18.16 2.86 7.75
C PHE A 14 18.79 2.22 8.99
N TYR A 15 18.67 0.88 9.09
CA TYR A 15 19.17 0.12 10.24
C TYR A 15 19.76 -1.22 9.80
N ASP A 16 20.60 -1.84 10.63
CA ASP A 16 21.17 -3.17 10.45
C ASP A 16 20.78 -4.10 11.59
N GLY A 17 20.08 -5.17 11.25
CA GLY A 17 19.60 -6.18 12.20
C GLY A 17 18.69 -5.64 13.32
N ASP A 18 18.28 -6.53 14.17
CA ASP A 18 17.29 -6.23 15.22
C ASP A 18 17.76 -5.21 16.26
N ASP A 19 19.05 -5.23 16.63
CA ASP A 19 19.61 -4.25 17.58
C ASP A 19 19.66 -2.85 16.96
N GLY A 20 20.01 -2.78 15.67
CA GLY A 20 19.97 -1.56 14.90
C GLY A 20 18.56 -0.99 14.79
N PHE A 21 17.55 -1.84 14.54
CA PHE A 21 16.16 -1.43 14.54
C PHE A 21 15.77 -0.71 15.84
N VAL A 22 16.06 -1.34 16.98
CA VAL A 22 15.77 -0.74 18.31
C VAL A 22 16.55 0.55 18.50
N ALA A 23 17.86 0.53 18.25
CA ALA A 23 18.72 1.69 18.47
C ALA A 23 18.26 2.92 17.63
N ARG A 24 17.70 2.69 16.43
CA ARG A 24 17.26 3.77 15.54
C ARG A 24 15.83 4.25 15.81
N THR A 25 14.94 3.36 16.25
CA THR A 25 13.52 3.70 16.47
C THR A 25 13.24 4.20 17.89
N MET A 26 13.97 3.73 18.91
CA MET A 26 13.75 4.12 20.30
C MET A 26 13.86 5.63 20.57
N PRO A 27 14.84 6.37 20.05
CA PRO A 27 14.89 7.82 20.26
C PRO A 27 13.64 8.53 19.73
N PHE A 28 13.14 8.12 18.56
CA PHE A 28 11.92 8.66 17.96
C PHE A 28 10.68 8.39 18.82
N LEU A 29 10.57 7.18 19.40
CA LEU A 29 9.45 6.81 20.26
C LEU A 29 9.52 7.56 21.60
N ARG A 30 10.71 7.62 22.25
CA ARG A 30 10.88 8.31 23.54
C ARG A 30 10.59 9.80 23.45
N GLU A 31 11.06 10.47 22.42
CA GLU A 31 10.74 11.88 22.16
C GLU A 31 9.22 12.10 22.12
N GLY A 32 8.45 11.23 21.41
CA GLY A 32 6.99 11.33 21.36
C GLY A 32 6.31 11.03 22.69
N ILE A 33 6.82 10.05 23.45
CA ILE A 33 6.32 9.71 24.79
C ILE A 33 6.52 10.88 25.75
N GLU A 34 7.70 11.49 25.76
CA GLU A 34 8.04 12.65 26.59
C GLU A 34 7.19 13.86 26.22
N GLY A 35 6.93 14.06 24.92
CA GLY A 35 6.06 15.09 24.40
C GLY A 35 4.56 14.85 24.64
N GLY A 36 4.18 13.67 25.12
CA GLY A 36 2.76 13.30 25.29
C GLY A 36 2.01 13.14 23.96
N GLU A 37 2.73 12.84 22.89
CA GLU A 37 2.18 12.70 21.55
C GLU A 37 1.42 11.37 21.38
N PRO A 38 0.30 11.32 20.64
CA PRO A 38 -0.23 10.08 20.11
C PRO A 38 0.80 9.38 19.22
N ILE A 39 1.02 8.07 19.45
CA ILE A 39 2.00 7.29 18.68
C ILE A 39 1.32 6.02 18.14
N PHE A 40 1.49 5.75 16.84
CA PHE A 40 1.04 4.53 16.20
C PHE A 40 2.22 3.81 15.53
N VAL A 41 2.45 2.55 15.88
CA VAL A 41 3.54 1.72 15.37
C VAL A 41 2.95 0.53 14.62
N VAL A 42 3.26 0.42 13.34
CA VAL A 42 2.81 -0.64 12.44
C VAL A 42 4.03 -1.35 11.85
N VAL A 43 4.47 -2.39 12.51
CA VAL A 43 5.64 -3.21 12.14
C VAL A 43 5.34 -4.69 12.34
N GLY A 44 6.25 -5.60 11.99
CA GLY A 44 6.06 -7.04 12.21
C GLY A 44 5.92 -7.41 13.69
N ALA A 45 5.20 -8.50 13.97
CA ALA A 45 4.88 -8.96 15.34
C ALA A 45 6.11 -9.13 16.24
N GLU A 46 7.22 -9.65 15.70
CA GLU A 46 8.48 -9.83 16.45
C GLU A 46 9.09 -8.50 16.88
N LYS A 47 9.07 -7.50 16.00
CA LYS A 47 9.52 -6.13 16.29
C LYS A 47 8.63 -5.44 17.33
N ILE A 48 7.31 -5.66 17.24
CA ILE A 48 6.36 -5.18 18.27
C ILE A 48 6.73 -5.76 19.64
N ALA A 49 6.93 -7.08 19.72
CA ALA A 49 7.28 -7.74 20.97
C ALA A 49 8.61 -7.21 21.53
N ARG A 50 9.57 -6.89 20.66
CA ARG A 50 10.85 -6.32 21.05
C ARG A 50 10.71 -4.88 21.56
N LEU A 51 10.02 -4.01 20.82
CA LEU A 51 9.77 -2.63 21.26
C LEU A 51 9.04 -2.59 22.61
N ARG A 52 8.04 -3.46 22.83
CA ARG A 52 7.33 -3.54 24.10
C ARG A 52 8.26 -3.90 25.28
N ARG A 53 9.22 -4.81 25.07
CA ARG A 53 10.20 -5.14 26.12
C ARG A 53 11.12 -3.97 26.45
N GLU A 54 11.61 -3.27 25.42
CA GLU A 54 12.53 -2.15 25.59
C GLU A 54 11.88 -0.89 26.20
N LEU A 55 10.59 -0.69 25.92
CA LEU A 55 9.80 0.41 26.47
C LEU A 55 9.27 0.14 27.89
N GLY A 56 9.11 -1.15 28.26
CA GLY A 56 8.49 -1.51 29.52
C GLY A 56 7.08 -0.92 29.67
N PRO A 57 6.76 -0.27 30.82
CA PRO A 57 5.44 0.31 31.05
C PRO A 57 5.03 1.41 30.03
N ASP A 58 6.00 2.09 29.42
CA ASP A 58 5.71 3.14 28.43
C ASP A 58 5.10 2.58 27.14
N ALA A 59 5.22 1.27 26.88
CA ALA A 59 4.59 0.62 25.74
C ALA A 59 3.05 0.77 25.74
N ASP A 60 2.41 0.92 26.89
CA ASP A 60 0.95 1.10 27.00
C ASP A 60 0.47 2.47 26.49
N ARG A 61 1.39 3.40 26.28
CA ARG A 61 1.13 4.73 25.70
C ARG A 61 1.17 4.72 24.16
N ILE A 62 1.53 3.59 23.54
CA ILE A 62 1.70 3.43 22.11
C ILE A 62 0.64 2.48 21.57
N ARG A 63 -0.03 2.88 20.50
CA ARG A 63 -0.87 1.97 19.71
C ARG A 63 0.03 1.13 18.80
N PHE A 64 -0.07 -0.19 18.89
CA PHE A 64 0.65 -1.13 18.03
C PHE A 64 -0.32 -1.89 17.12
N ALA A 65 0.12 -2.17 15.90
CA ALA A 65 -0.56 -3.07 14.99
C ALA A 65 0.44 -3.88 14.15
N ASP A 66 0.07 -5.11 13.82
CA ASP A 66 0.91 -5.96 12.98
C ASP A 66 0.78 -5.56 11.50
N MET A 67 1.91 -5.24 10.88
CA MET A 67 1.98 -4.89 9.47
C MET A 67 1.53 -6.05 8.57
N ALA A 68 1.74 -7.30 8.95
CA ALA A 68 1.25 -8.45 8.20
C ALA A 68 -0.28 -8.47 8.07
N GLY A 69 -0.99 -7.96 9.08
CA GLY A 69 -2.46 -7.83 9.04
C GLY A 69 -2.92 -6.61 8.23
N ILE A 70 -2.37 -5.43 8.52
CA ILE A 70 -2.78 -4.17 7.86
C ILE A 70 -2.25 -4.09 6.44
N GLY A 71 -0.96 -4.36 6.27
CA GLY A 71 -0.21 -4.10 5.05
C GLY A 71 -0.01 -5.31 4.15
N LYS A 72 -0.76 -6.41 4.34
CA LYS A 72 -0.73 -7.54 3.40
C LYS A 72 -0.97 -7.04 1.98
N ASN A 73 -2.02 -6.24 1.78
CA ASN A 73 -2.16 -5.40 0.60
C ASN A 73 -1.67 -3.97 0.93
N PRO A 74 -0.59 -3.48 0.30
CA PRO A 74 -0.04 -2.15 0.59
C PRO A 74 -1.04 -0.99 0.41
N ALA A 75 -2.06 -1.18 -0.42
CA ALA A 75 -3.11 -0.18 -0.61
C ALA A 75 -3.97 0.09 0.64
N ARG A 76 -3.95 -0.81 1.63
CA ARG A 76 -4.70 -0.69 2.89
C ARG A 76 -3.97 0.12 3.95
N ILE A 77 -2.71 0.46 3.74
CA ILE A 77 -1.88 1.13 4.73
C ILE A 77 -2.24 2.63 4.82
N ILE A 78 -2.45 3.33 3.69
CA ILE A 78 -2.88 4.74 3.70
C ILE A 78 -4.19 4.93 4.46
N PRO A 79 -5.26 4.12 4.24
CA PRO A 79 -6.46 4.20 5.09
C PRO A 79 -6.19 4.09 6.58
N ALA A 80 -5.32 3.17 7.01
CA ALA A 80 -4.98 3.01 8.42
C ALA A 80 -4.26 4.22 9.01
N TRP A 81 -3.39 4.86 8.22
CA TRP A 81 -2.78 6.14 8.61
C TRP A 81 -3.80 7.27 8.63
N THR A 82 -4.73 7.33 7.66
CA THR A 82 -5.79 8.35 7.63
C THR A 82 -6.65 8.27 8.90
N ASP A 83 -7.08 7.07 9.31
CA ASP A 83 -7.84 6.86 10.54
C ASP A 83 -7.07 7.37 11.77
N PHE A 84 -5.77 7.07 11.84
CA PHE A 84 -4.93 7.56 12.94
C PHE A 84 -4.77 9.08 12.92
N VAL A 85 -4.53 9.67 11.75
CA VAL A 85 -4.40 11.13 11.58
C VAL A 85 -5.69 11.85 11.94
N ASP A 86 -6.84 11.33 11.52
CA ASP A 86 -8.15 11.89 11.84
C ASP A 86 -8.43 11.85 13.35
N GLU A 87 -8.06 10.75 14.02
CA GLU A 87 -8.22 10.60 15.47
C GLU A 87 -7.26 11.50 16.25
N ALA A 88 -5.97 11.51 15.88
CA ALA A 88 -4.92 12.24 16.58
C ALA A 88 -5.00 13.76 16.34
N GLY A 89 -5.27 14.16 15.09
CA GLY A 89 -5.30 15.56 14.66
C GLY A 89 -6.37 16.43 15.34
N THR A 90 -7.45 15.79 15.83
CA THR A 90 -8.51 16.50 16.57
C THR A 90 -8.04 17.18 17.85
N LYS A 91 -6.91 16.74 18.41
CA LYS A 91 -6.37 17.27 19.68
C LYS A 91 -5.43 18.45 19.53
N GLY A 92 -5.02 18.79 18.28
CA GLY A 92 -4.12 19.91 18.00
C GLY A 92 -2.66 19.71 18.50
N ASN A 93 -2.33 18.55 19.04
CA ASN A 93 -0.98 18.20 19.48
C ASN A 93 -0.21 17.53 18.34
N PRO A 94 1.13 17.63 18.30
CA PRO A 94 1.96 16.79 17.43
C PRO A 94 1.66 15.31 17.66
N PHE A 95 1.80 14.50 16.62
CA PHE A 95 1.66 13.05 16.68
C PHE A 95 2.61 12.39 15.67
N ARG A 96 2.88 11.10 15.88
CA ARG A 96 3.86 10.40 15.06
C ARG A 96 3.54 8.93 14.83
N GLY A 97 4.12 8.37 13.76
CA GLY A 97 3.99 6.97 13.42
C GLY A 97 5.31 6.31 13.04
N ILE A 98 5.36 4.99 13.17
CA ILE A 98 6.39 4.15 12.56
C ILE A 98 5.67 3.09 11.72
N GLY A 99 6.05 2.98 10.43
CA GLY A 99 5.49 1.99 9.50
C GLY A 99 6.57 1.26 8.73
N GLU A 100 6.56 -0.08 8.75
CA GLU A 100 7.52 -0.89 8.00
C GLU A 100 6.80 -1.81 7.00
N PRO A 101 6.39 -1.29 5.83
CA PRO A 101 5.69 -2.08 4.82
C PRO A 101 6.61 -2.97 3.99
N ILE A 102 7.93 -2.73 4.02
CA ILE A 102 8.94 -3.41 3.19
C ILE A 102 9.84 -4.28 4.06
N TRP A 103 9.88 -5.57 3.77
CA TRP A 103 10.78 -6.55 4.39
C TRP A 103 11.20 -7.62 3.37
N ALA A 104 12.27 -8.38 3.65
CA ALA A 104 12.91 -9.32 2.72
C ALA A 104 12.00 -10.43 2.16
N ALA A 105 10.93 -10.80 2.86
CA ALA A 105 10.02 -11.86 2.41
C ALA A 105 8.91 -11.37 1.47
N ARG A 106 8.84 -10.08 1.15
CA ARG A 106 7.93 -9.56 0.12
C ARG A 106 8.31 -10.10 -1.25
N THR A 107 7.32 -10.51 -2.03
CA THR A 107 7.51 -10.84 -3.44
C THR A 107 7.86 -9.59 -4.25
N SER A 108 8.41 -9.77 -5.45
CA SER A 108 8.72 -8.64 -6.34
C SER A 108 7.50 -7.79 -6.67
N ASP A 109 6.33 -8.41 -6.86
CA ASP A 109 5.09 -7.70 -7.14
C ASP A 109 4.61 -6.88 -5.94
N GLU A 110 4.73 -7.43 -4.72
CA GLU A 110 4.42 -6.71 -3.49
C GLU A 110 5.38 -5.56 -3.23
N LEU A 111 6.70 -5.75 -3.48
CA LEU A 111 7.71 -4.70 -3.30
C LEU A 111 7.39 -3.47 -4.15
N VAL A 112 7.08 -3.66 -5.43
CA VAL A 112 6.69 -2.55 -6.32
C VAL A 112 5.48 -1.79 -5.78
N GLU A 113 4.47 -2.49 -5.23
CA GLU A 113 3.29 -1.82 -4.66
C GLU A 113 3.57 -1.20 -3.28
N CYS A 114 4.56 -1.70 -2.52
CA CYS A 114 5.04 -1.05 -1.31
C CYS A 114 5.83 0.23 -1.64
N GLU A 115 6.73 0.20 -2.62
CA GLU A 115 7.45 1.39 -3.10
C GLU A 115 6.46 2.47 -3.60
N ARG A 116 5.41 2.03 -4.31
CA ARG A 116 4.31 2.91 -4.72
C ARG A 116 3.57 3.49 -3.51
N HIS A 117 3.31 2.69 -2.49
CA HIS A 117 2.67 3.14 -1.26
C HIS A 117 3.51 4.24 -0.59
N GLU A 118 4.82 4.04 -0.44
CA GLU A 118 5.73 5.01 0.15
C GLU A 118 5.73 6.35 -0.59
N ALA A 119 5.79 6.30 -1.92
CA ALA A 119 5.68 7.51 -2.73
C ALA A 119 4.33 8.23 -2.52
N LEU A 120 3.22 7.48 -2.50
CA LEU A 120 1.87 8.02 -2.36
C LEU A 120 1.55 8.57 -0.97
N LEU A 121 2.29 8.19 0.08
CA LEU A 121 2.16 8.81 1.41
C LEU A 121 2.41 10.31 1.35
N ASN A 122 3.42 10.75 0.59
CA ASN A 122 3.71 12.18 0.42
C ASN A 122 2.53 12.94 -0.20
N LEU A 123 1.86 12.34 -1.19
CA LEU A 123 0.67 12.93 -1.82
C LEU A 123 -0.57 12.84 -0.92
N ALA A 124 -0.71 11.75 -0.17
CA ALA A 124 -1.91 11.52 0.66
C ALA A 124 -2.02 12.50 1.83
N PHE A 125 -0.87 12.99 2.34
CA PHE A 125 -0.78 13.84 3.54
C PHE A 125 -0.18 15.24 3.28
N ASP A 126 0.01 15.64 2.02
CA ASP A 126 0.59 16.93 1.64
C ASP A 126 -0.19 18.14 2.21
N ASP A 127 -1.53 18.08 2.12
CA ASP A 127 -2.45 19.12 2.61
C ASP A 127 -3.01 18.86 4.02
N GLY A 128 -2.45 17.86 4.74
CA GLY A 128 -2.93 17.41 6.04
C GLY A 128 -2.36 18.18 7.23
N PRO A 129 -2.73 17.79 8.46
CA PRO A 129 -2.08 18.30 9.67
C PRO A 129 -0.61 17.90 9.70
N ALA A 130 0.17 18.65 10.49
CA ALA A 130 1.58 18.35 10.70
C ALA A 130 1.76 17.09 11.55
N TRP A 131 2.51 16.12 11.06
CA TRP A 131 2.87 14.91 11.79
C TRP A 131 4.13 14.27 11.21
N ARG A 132 4.68 13.29 11.93
CA ARG A 132 5.91 12.61 11.53
C ARG A 132 5.63 11.12 11.32
N LEU A 133 6.06 10.60 10.16
CA LEU A 133 6.06 9.18 9.85
C LEU A 133 7.47 8.72 9.55
N ALA A 134 7.94 7.73 10.30
CA ALA A 134 9.23 7.10 10.13
C ALA A 134 9.06 5.70 9.54
N CYS A 135 9.75 5.41 8.43
CA CYS A 135 9.71 4.14 7.71
C CYS A 135 11.06 3.42 7.83
N PRO A 136 11.18 2.38 8.67
CA PRO A 136 12.40 1.61 8.82
C PRO A 136 12.73 0.75 7.59
N TYR A 137 14.03 0.68 7.24
CA TYR A 137 14.58 -0.14 6.15
C TYR A 137 15.80 -0.91 6.62
N GLU A 138 15.75 -2.23 6.53
CA GLU A 138 16.85 -3.11 6.95
C GLU A 138 17.90 -3.23 5.85
N THR A 139 19.08 -2.67 6.08
CA THR A 139 20.14 -2.57 5.07
C THR A 139 20.85 -3.88 4.76
N THR A 140 20.78 -4.87 5.66
CA THR A 140 21.46 -6.16 5.51
C THR A 140 20.67 -7.19 4.72
N THR A 141 19.34 -7.05 4.64
CA THR A 141 18.46 -8.04 4.01
C THR A 141 17.75 -7.51 2.76
N LEU A 142 17.60 -6.20 2.63
CA LEU A 142 16.98 -5.58 1.48
C LEU A 142 17.99 -5.37 0.34
N ALA A 143 17.54 -5.58 -0.89
CA ALA A 143 18.37 -5.33 -2.07
C ALA A 143 18.74 -3.84 -2.20
N PRO A 144 19.94 -3.50 -2.69
CA PRO A 144 20.36 -2.11 -2.86
C PRO A 144 19.37 -1.23 -3.64
N ALA A 145 18.71 -1.78 -4.67
CA ALA A 145 17.71 -1.06 -5.45
C ALA A 145 16.48 -0.64 -4.61
N VAL A 146 16.09 -1.42 -3.60
CA VAL A 146 15.00 -1.08 -2.67
C VAL A 146 15.41 0.08 -1.77
N LEU A 147 16.67 0.07 -1.29
CA LEU A 147 17.21 1.15 -0.46
C LEU A 147 17.36 2.46 -1.25
N GLU A 148 17.81 2.39 -2.50
CA GLU A 148 17.84 3.54 -3.40
C GLU A 148 16.43 4.10 -3.66
N GLU A 149 15.43 3.22 -3.82
CA GLU A 149 14.04 3.64 -4.01
C GLU A 149 13.47 4.27 -2.73
N ALA A 150 13.85 3.78 -1.55
CA ALA A 150 13.54 4.43 -0.28
C ALA A 150 14.06 5.86 -0.21
N GLU A 151 15.32 6.10 -0.61
CA GLU A 151 15.88 7.47 -0.68
C GLU A 151 15.10 8.38 -1.65
N ARG A 152 14.57 7.82 -2.76
CA ARG A 152 13.79 8.59 -3.75
C ARG A 152 12.39 8.93 -3.27
N ASN A 153 11.84 8.16 -2.32
CA ASN A 153 10.47 8.33 -1.83
C ASN A 153 10.38 9.12 -0.51
N HIS A 154 11.52 9.35 0.18
CA HIS A 154 11.55 10.04 1.47
C HIS A 154 12.36 11.34 1.39
N PRO A 155 11.75 12.49 1.73
CA PRO A 155 12.48 13.77 1.80
C PRO A 155 13.59 13.77 2.85
N TYR A 156 13.38 13.02 3.95
CA TYR A 156 14.30 12.95 5.08
C TYR A 156 14.83 11.54 5.25
N LEU A 157 16.12 11.42 5.53
CA LEU A 157 16.81 10.16 5.74
C LEU A 157 17.52 10.18 7.09
N ARG A 158 17.51 9.05 7.79
CA ARG A 158 18.20 8.87 9.06
C ARG A 158 18.97 7.55 9.04
N ASP A 159 20.26 7.62 9.34
CA ASP A 159 21.17 6.48 9.42
C ASP A 159 22.11 6.58 10.64
N ALA A 160 23.25 5.87 10.60
CA ALA A 160 24.25 5.90 11.68
C ALA A 160 24.88 7.29 11.86
N ASP A 161 25.02 8.04 10.77
CA ASP A 161 25.70 9.34 10.75
C ASP A 161 24.76 10.49 11.14
N GLY A 162 23.45 10.21 11.29
CA GLY A 162 22.46 11.16 11.72
C GLY A 162 21.34 11.39 10.71
N GLU A 163 20.79 12.60 10.72
CA GLU A 163 19.68 13.02 9.85
C GLU A 163 20.20 13.88 8.69
N ARG A 164 19.70 13.61 7.50
CA ARG A 164 20.01 14.37 6.28
C ARG A 164 18.80 14.48 5.35
N LEU A 165 18.81 15.45 4.45
CA LEU A 165 17.87 15.50 3.34
C LEU A 165 18.28 14.54 2.24
N SER A 166 17.31 13.89 1.62
CA SER A 166 17.56 13.09 0.42
C SER A 166 17.95 13.99 -0.75
N GLN A 167 19.05 13.64 -1.42
CA GLN A 167 19.49 14.32 -2.64
C GLN A 167 18.82 13.77 -3.90
N THR A 168 18.13 12.66 -3.78
CA THR A 168 17.48 11.94 -4.89
C THR A 168 15.95 11.92 -4.75
N TYR A 169 15.40 12.63 -3.75
CA TYR A 169 13.96 12.69 -3.53
C TYR A 169 13.24 13.17 -4.79
N ARG A 170 12.17 12.47 -5.13
CA ARG A 170 11.28 12.82 -6.25
C ARG A 170 10.16 13.72 -5.75
N ASP A 171 9.92 14.80 -6.45
CA ASP A 171 8.75 15.64 -6.22
C ASP A 171 7.42 14.93 -6.62
N LEU A 172 6.30 15.50 -6.21
CA LEU A 172 4.97 14.93 -6.44
C LEU A 172 4.69 14.61 -7.94
N PRO A 173 5.10 15.43 -8.93
CA PRO A 173 4.96 15.07 -10.35
C PRO A 173 5.73 13.83 -10.76
N ALA A 174 6.89 13.58 -10.18
CA ALA A 174 7.72 12.41 -10.49
C ALA A 174 7.23 11.13 -9.79
N ILE A 175 6.37 11.23 -8.78
CA ILE A 175 5.75 10.10 -8.08
C ILE A 175 4.85 9.27 -9.01
N ALA A 176 4.31 9.85 -10.06
CA ALA A 176 3.51 9.12 -11.04
C ALA A 176 4.33 8.15 -11.91
N ALA A 177 5.62 8.43 -12.15
CA ALA A 177 6.46 7.67 -13.08
C ALA A 177 6.60 6.16 -12.79
N PRO A 178 6.71 5.66 -11.54
CA PRO A 178 6.72 4.21 -11.26
C PRO A 178 5.42 3.51 -11.64
N PHE A 179 4.33 4.24 -11.81
CA PHE A 179 2.98 3.71 -12.07
C PHE A 179 2.72 3.44 -13.53
N ASP A 180 3.58 3.93 -14.40
CA ASP A 180 3.56 3.70 -15.86
C ASP A 180 4.35 2.45 -16.26
N ARG A 181 5.05 1.79 -15.30
CA ARG A 181 5.76 0.54 -15.60
C ARG A 181 4.76 -0.58 -15.87
N ALA A 182 4.82 -1.14 -17.09
CA ALA A 182 3.97 -2.26 -17.46
C ALA A 182 4.13 -3.43 -16.50
N LEU A 183 3.02 -4.11 -16.19
CA LEU A 183 3.05 -5.38 -15.49
C LEU A 183 3.59 -6.47 -16.42
N PRO A 184 4.22 -7.54 -15.88
CA PRO A 184 4.61 -8.70 -16.68
C PRO A 184 3.41 -9.24 -17.46
N GLU A 185 3.65 -9.65 -18.71
CA GLU A 185 2.59 -10.21 -19.55
C GLU A 185 1.98 -11.47 -18.89
N PRO A 186 0.64 -11.64 -18.96
CA PRO A 186 0.01 -12.88 -18.56
C PRO A 186 0.56 -14.08 -19.32
N PRO A 187 0.65 -15.26 -18.71
CA PRO A 187 1.14 -16.46 -19.39
C PRO A 187 0.22 -16.85 -20.55
N ALA A 188 0.77 -17.55 -21.55
CA ALA A 188 -0.02 -18.04 -22.69
C ALA A 188 -1.17 -18.98 -22.29
N SER A 189 -1.11 -19.57 -21.10
CA SER A 189 -2.16 -20.39 -20.50
C SER A 189 -3.28 -19.59 -19.84
N ALA A 190 -3.19 -18.25 -19.77
CA ALA A 190 -4.24 -17.43 -19.20
C ALA A 190 -5.54 -17.60 -19.98
N GLU A 191 -6.62 -17.89 -19.26
CA GLU A 191 -7.95 -17.98 -19.85
C GLU A 191 -8.54 -16.57 -19.96
N SER A 192 -9.26 -16.26 -21.03
CA SER A 192 -9.76 -14.91 -21.29
C SER A 192 -11.24 -14.87 -21.62
N LEU A 193 -11.86 -13.72 -21.35
CA LEU A 193 -13.23 -13.39 -21.70
C LEU A 193 -13.31 -11.91 -22.06
N THR A 194 -13.85 -11.58 -23.24
CA THR A 194 -14.19 -10.20 -23.57
C THR A 194 -15.45 -9.80 -22.81
N ILE A 195 -15.44 -8.60 -22.22
CA ILE A 195 -16.51 -8.07 -21.37
C ILE A 195 -17.10 -6.81 -22.02
N ASP A 196 -18.41 -6.76 -22.00
CA ASP A 196 -19.23 -5.60 -22.32
C ASP A 196 -20.44 -5.56 -21.35
N ALA A 197 -21.32 -4.59 -21.51
CA ALA A 197 -22.47 -4.41 -20.63
C ALA A 197 -23.40 -5.63 -20.58
N ALA A 198 -23.54 -6.41 -21.66
CA ALA A 198 -24.39 -7.58 -21.74
C ALA A 198 -23.75 -8.80 -21.06
N ARG A 199 -22.44 -8.82 -20.88
CA ARG A 199 -21.64 -9.96 -20.41
C ARG A 199 -21.15 -9.86 -18.96
N LEU A 200 -21.64 -8.91 -18.15
CA LEU A 200 -21.24 -8.79 -16.74
C LEU A 200 -21.61 -10.02 -15.90
N SER A 201 -22.74 -10.69 -16.21
CA SER A 201 -23.12 -11.95 -15.54
C SER A 201 -22.18 -13.10 -15.94
N ASP A 202 -21.73 -13.13 -17.19
CA ASP A 202 -20.77 -14.13 -17.67
C ASP A 202 -19.41 -13.94 -17.01
N ALA A 203 -18.99 -12.69 -16.78
CA ALA A 203 -17.77 -12.38 -16.05
C ALA A 203 -17.78 -12.96 -14.63
N ARG A 204 -18.87 -12.78 -13.88
CA ARG A 204 -19.02 -13.34 -12.52
C ARG A 204 -18.92 -14.85 -12.52
N ARG A 205 -19.62 -15.51 -13.44
CA ARG A 205 -19.55 -16.98 -13.60
C ARG A 205 -18.16 -17.44 -13.98
N PHE A 206 -17.52 -16.77 -14.96
CA PHE A 206 -16.17 -17.06 -15.43
C PHE A 206 -15.15 -16.99 -14.30
N VAL A 207 -15.21 -15.94 -13.47
CA VAL A 207 -14.30 -15.75 -12.32
C VAL A 207 -14.56 -16.82 -11.25
N GLY A 208 -15.82 -17.04 -10.86
CA GLY A 208 -16.20 -18.01 -9.82
C GLY A 208 -15.80 -19.44 -10.15
N GLU A 209 -16.10 -19.92 -11.38
CA GLU A 209 -15.75 -21.27 -11.82
C GLU A 209 -14.23 -21.51 -11.78
N ARG A 210 -13.42 -20.50 -12.16
CA ARG A 210 -11.96 -20.62 -12.19
C ARG A 210 -11.35 -20.51 -10.82
N ALA A 211 -11.87 -19.60 -10.00
CA ALA A 211 -11.47 -19.46 -8.60
C ALA A 211 -11.60 -20.76 -7.84
N HIS A 212 -12.76 -21.42 -7.95
CA HIS A 212 -12.99 -22.73 -7.34
C HIS A 212 -12.13 -23.83 -7.95
N ARG A 213 -12.01 -23.90 -9.28
CA ARG A 213 -11.20 -24.90 -9.97
C ARG A 213 -9.73 -24.82 -9.58
N TRP A 214 -9.20 -23.63 -9.32
CA TRP A 214 -7.81 -23.44 -8.89
C TRP A 214 -7.62 -23.46 -7.37
N GLY A 215 -8.67 -23.77 -6.60
CA GLY A 215 -8.55 -24.14 -5.19
C GLY A 215 -8.70 -22.99 -4.20
N LEU A 216 -9.30 -21.85 -4.59
CA LEU A 216 -9.71 -20.85 -3.59
C LEU A 216 -10.82 -21.41 -2.71
N THR A 217 -10.79 -21.05 -1.41
CA THR A 217 -11.94 -21.31 -0.53
C THR A 217 -13.17 -20.55 -1.02
N PRO A 218 -14.39 -20.97 -0.67
CA PRO A 218 -15.62 -20.28 -1.07
C PRO A 218 -15.58 -18.78 -0.75
N GLU A 219 -15.16 -18.41 0.45
CA GLU A 219 -15.10 -17.01 0.90
C GLU A 219 -14.13 -16.16 0.06
N ARG A 220 -12.97 -16.76 -0.29
CA ARG A 220 -11.95 -16.08 -1.11
C ARG A 220 -12.38 -15.99 -2.57
N ALA A 221 -13.06 -17.02 -3.08
CA ALA A 221 -13.64 -17.02 -4.42
C ALA A 221 -14.74 -15.97 -4.56
N ASP A 222 -15.65 -15.86 -3.57
CA ASP A 222 -16.70 -14.86 -3.53
C ASP A 222 -16.12 -13.45 -3.46
N GLY A 223 -15.06 -13.25 -2.66
CA GLY A 223 -14.32 -11.98 -2.59
C GLY A 223 -13.73 -11.59 -3.95
N LEU A 224 -13.08 -12.56 -4.67
CA LEU A 224 -12.54 -12.29 -6.00
C LEU A 224 -13.63 -12.00 -7.03
N VAL A 225 -14.76 -12.71 -6.99
CA VAL A 225 -15.93 -12.44 -7.86
C VAL A 225 -16.46 -11.04 -7.63
N LEU A 226 -16.56 -10.62 -6.37
CA LEU A 226 -17.02 -9.27 -6.01
C LEU A 226 -16.05 -8.22 -6.54
N ALA A 227 -14.74 -8.34 -6.26
CA ALA A 227 -13.72 -7.42 -6.73
C ALA A 227 -13.69 -7.32 -8.27
N ALA A 228 -13.69 -8.47 -8.96
CA ALA A 228 -13.70 -8.52 -10.41
C ALA A 228 -14.99 -7.90 -11.01
N SER A 229 -16.14 -8.06 -10.34
CA SER A 229 -17.41 -7.44 -10.75
C SER A 229 -17.35 -5.91 -10.68
N GLU A 230 -16.74 -5.37 -9.62
CA GLU A 230 -16.54 -3.93 -9.46
C GLU A 230 -15.60 -3.37 -10.54
N VAL A 231 -14.49 -4.06 -10.78
CA VAL A 231 -13.53 -3.66 -11.84
C VAL A 231 -14.19 -3.75 -13.23
N ALA A 232 -14.93 -4.83 -13.53
CA ALA A 232 -15.66 -4.97 -14.78
C ALA A 232 -16.71 -3.86 -14.97
N THR A 233 -17.42 -3.49 -13.89
CA THR A 233 -18.38 -2.38 -13.92
C THR A 233 -17.68 -1.04 -14.22
N ASN A 234 -16.49 -0.82 -13.64
CA ASN A 234 -15.69 0.37 -13.92
C ASN A 234 -15.21 0.40 -15.39
N THR A 235 -14.77 -0.74 -15.93
CA THR A 235 -14.42 -0.90 -17.35
C THR A 235 -15.58 -0.49 -18.27
N ILE A 236 -16.81 -0.94 -17.97
CA ILE A 236 -18.00 -0.58 -18.76
C ILE A 236 -18.32 0.93 -18.65
N ARG A 237 -18.20 1.51 -17.45
CA ARG A 237 -18.56 2.91 -17.21
C ARG A 237 -17.50 3.91 -17.64
N HIS A 238 -16.23 3.56 -17.48
CA HIS A 238 -15.09 4.48 -17.60
C HIS A 238 -14.01 3.98 -18.56
N GLY A 239 -14.03 2.68 -18.92
CA GLY A 239 -13.00 2.01 -19.72
C GLY A 239 -13.33 1.92 -21.22
N GLY A 240 -14.32 2.66 -21.72
CA GLY A 240 -14.69 2.62 -23.14
C GLY A 240 -15.84 1.66 -23.47
N GLY A 241 -16.48 1.04 -22.46
CA GLY A 241 -17.66 0.18 -22.63
C GLY A 241 -17.34 -1.30 -22.88
N GLU A 242 -16.08 -1.63 -23.11
CA GLU A 242 -15.61 -3.00 -23.29
C GLU A 242 -14.22 -3.21 -22.67
N GLY A 243 -13.86 -4.45 -22.38
CA GLY A 243 -12.55 -4.81 -21.85
C GLY A 243 -12.24 -6.29 -21.99
N LEU A 244 -11.00 -6.65 -21.68
CA LEU A 244 -10.53 -8.03 -21.69
C LEU A 244 -10.23 -8.48 -20.26
N LEU A 245 -10.97 -9.46 -19.75
CA LEU A 245 -10.70 -10.17 -18.51
C LEU A 245 -9.80 -11.35 -18.79
N ARG A 246 -8.71 -11.49 -18.06
CA ARG A 246 -7.80 -12.64 -18.11
C ARG A 246 -7.64 -13.24 -16.73
N MET A 247 -7.54 -14.57 -16.65
CA MET A 247 -7.31 -15.27 -15.38
C MET A 247 -6.29 -16.38 -15.52
N TRP A 248 -5.46 -16.55 -14.51
CA TRP A 248 -4.50 -17.65 -14.39
C TRP A 248 -4.17 -17.94 -12.93
N ALA A 249 -3.53 -19.07 -12.66
CA ALA A 249 -2.96 -19.40 -11.36
C ALA A 249 -1.43 -19.40 -11.46
N ALA A 250 -0.77 -18.70 -10.54
CA ALA A 250 0.69 -18.65 -10.46
C ALA A 250 1.13 -18.33 -9.02
N ASN A 251 2.30 -18.85 -8.62
CA ASN A 251 2.95 -18.53 -7.35
C ASN A 251 2.03 -18.66 -6.12
N GLY A 252 1.18 -19.70 -6.09
CA GLY A 252 0.25 -19.91 -4.97
C GLY A 252 -0.93 -18.95 -4.92
N SER A 253 -1.20 -18.22 -6.01
CA SER A 253 -2.31 -17.28 -6.11
C SER A 253 -3.14 -17.50 -7.36
N VAL A 254 -4.42 -17.17 -7.28
CA VAL A 254 -5.30 -16.93 -8.43
C VAL A 254 -5.22 -15.46 -8.79
N ILE A 255 -4.96 -15.18 -10.05
CA ILE A 255 -4.78 -13.84 -10.57
C ILE A 255 -5.88 -13.55 -11.57
N CYS A 256 -6.52 -12.40 -11.42
CA CYS A 256 -7.56 -11.88 -12.31
C CYS A 256 -7.14 -10.50 -12.79
N GLU A 257 -7.03 -10.33 -14.10
CA GLU A 257 -6.62 -9.07 -14.72
C GLU A 257 -7.70 -8.55 -15.65
N MET A 258 -7.96 -7.26 -15.56
CA MET A 258 -8.83 -6.51 -16.45
C MET A 258 -8.02 -5.46 -17.20
N THR A 259 -8.16 -5.42 -18.51
CA THR A 259 -7.60 -4.36 -19.38
C THR A 259 -8.74 -3.67 -20.14
N ASP A 260 -8.65 -2.35 -20.25
CA ASP A 260 -9.61 -1.52 -20.95
C ASP A 260 -8.94 -0.28 -21.58
N HIS A 261 -9.72 0.56 -22.27
CA HIS A 261 -9.24 1.77 -22.95
C HIS A 261 -9.42 3.04 -22.08
N GLY A 262 -9.78 2.92 -20.82
CA GLY A 262 -9.94 4.03 -19.90
C GLY A 262 -8.64 4.56 -19.33
N SER A 263 -8.76 5.62 -18.54
CA SER A 263 -7.64 6.20 -17.81
C SER A 263 -8.00 6.39 -16.33
N ILE A 264 -7.08 6.04 -15.46
CA ILE A 264 -7.20 6.24 -14.02
C ILE A 264 -6.27 7.39 -13.64
N ALA A 265 -6.84 8.59 -13.47
CA ALA A 265 -6.08 9.81 -13.23
C ALA A 265 -5.70 10.04 -11.77
N ASP A 266 -6.52 9.56 -10.81
CA ASP A 266 -6.22 9.71 -9.38
C ASP A 266 -5.29 8.58 -8.91
N PRO A 267 -4.04 8.86 -8.55
CA PRO A 267 -3.09 7.85 -8.08
C PRO A 267 -3.47 7.25 -6.71
N LEU A 268 -4.35 7.92 -5.96
CA LEU A 268 -4.87 7.47 -4.66
C LEU A 268 -6.21 6.72 -4.76
N VAL A 269 -6.72 6.50 -5.98
CA VAL A 269 -7.98 5.76 -6.17
C VAL A 269 -7.92 4.38 -5.49
N GLY A 270 -8.96 4.07 -4.72
CA GLY A 270 -9.04 2.83 -3.94
C GLY A 270 -8.12 2.76 -2.71
N ARG A 271 -7.32 3.81 -2.44
CA ARG A 271 -6.41 3.93 -1.28
C ARG A 271 -6.89 4.95 -0.24
N ARG A 272 -8.07 5.54 -0.44
CA ARG A 272 -8.77 6.41 0.52
C ARG A 272 -10.12 5.81 0.86
N HIS A 273 -10.62 6.08 2.07
CA HIS A 273 -11.99 5.73 2.43
C HIS A 273 -12.97 6.38 1.46
N PRO A 274 -13.91 5.62 0.89
CA PRO A 274 -14.90 6.21 0.00
C PRO A 274 -15.80 7.17 0.79
N ARG A 275 -16.00 8.36 0.27
CA ARG A 275 -16.94 9.33 0.83
C ARG A 275 -18.33 9.03 0.27
N TRP A 276 -19.36 9.04 1.12
CA TRP A 276 -20.74 8.73 0.75
C TRP A 276 -21.32 9.56 -0.41
N ASN A 277 -20.70 10.73 -0.70
CA ASN A 277 -21.19 11.68 -1.70
C ASN A 277 -20.31 11.76 -2.98
N THR A 278 -19.31 10.88 -3.14
CA THR A 278 -18.47 10.87 -4.33
C THR A 278 -18.89 9.73 -5.26
N ALA A 279 -19.21 10.07 -6.50
CA ALA A 279 -19.41 9.08 -7.55
C ALA A 279 -18.05 8.50 -7.93
N GLY A 280 -17.73 7.27 -7.49
CA GLY A 280 -16.51 6.54 -7.85
C GLY A 280 -15.57 6.24 -6.68
N GLY A 281 -14.60 5.36 -6.92
CA GLY A 281 -13.57 4.96 -5.92
C GLY A 281 -13.97 3.80 -5.01
N PHE A 282 -15.26 3.50 -4.83
CA PHE A 282 -15.72 2.42 -3.96
C PHE A 282 -15.29 1.04 -4.47
N GLY A 283 -15.38 0.79 -5.77
CA GLY A 283 -15.07 -0.54 -6.34
C GLY A 283 -13.61 -0.93 -6.16
N LEU A 284 -12.65 -0.03 -6.45
CA LEU A 284 -11.22 -0.31 -6.23
C LEU A 284 -10.87 -0.35 -4.73
N TRP A 285 -11.53 0.46 -3.90
CA TRP A 285 -11.38 0.37 -2.45
C TRP A 285 -11.82 -1.01 -1.94
N LEU A 286 -12.99 -1.49 -2.38
CA LEU A 286 -13.50 -2.81 -2.04
C LEU A 286 -12.56 -3.93 -2.53
N ALA A 287 -12.06 -3.83 -3.77
CA ALA A 287 -11.07 -4.77 -4.29
C ALA A 287 -9.83 -4.84 -3.39
N ASN A 288 -9.34 -3.68 -2.92
CA ASN A 288 -8.22 -3.62 -1.98
C ASN A 288 -8.53 -4.25 -0.60
N GLN A 289 -9.81 -4.28 -0.17
CA GLN A 289 -10.17 -4.93 1.10
C GLN A 289 -10.20 -6.46 1.00
N VAL A 290 -10.59 -7.01 -0.15
CA VAL A 290 -10.83 -8.45 -0.31
C VAL A 290 -9.69 -9.21 -1.02
N CYS A 291 -8.82 -8.51 -1.78
CA CYS A 291 -7.67 -9.10 -2.45
C CYS A 291 -6.38 -8.92 -1.64
N ASP A 292 -5.46 -9.89 -1.77
CA ASP A 292 -4.16 -9.84 -1.11
C ASP A 292 -3.22 -8.81 -1.75
N LEU A 293 -3.37 -8.56 -3.05
CA LEU A 293 -2.66 -7.51 -3.77
C LEU A 293 -3.53 -6.99 -4.92
N VAL A 294 -3.54 -5.68 -5.12
CA VAL A 294 -4.17 -5.02 -6.26
C VAL A 294 -3.14 -4.12 -6.94
N GLN A 295 -2.88 -4.41 -8.20
CA GLN A 295 -1.98 -3.62 -9.03
C GLN A 295 -2.82 -2.82 -10.04
N VAL A 296 -2.60 -1.51 -10.09
CA VAL A 296 -3.28 -0.60 -11.02
C VAL A 296 -2.24 0.09 -11.87
N ARG A 297 -2.41 0.05 -13.19
CA ARG A 297 -1.58 0.78 -14.15
C ARG A 297 -2.46 1.56 -15.12
N THR A 298 -1.98 2.71 -15.55
CA THR A 298 -2.66 3.52 -16.56
C THR A 298 -1.63 4.00 -17.58
N PHE A 299 -2.02 3.95 -18.85
CA PHE A 299 -1.18 4.28 -19.99
C PHE A 299 -1.99 5.16 -20.95
N ALA A 300 -1.34 5.76 -21.95
CA ALA A 300 -2.02 6.50 -23.00
C ALA A 300 -3.02 5.63 -23.78
N THR A 301 -2.84 4.30 -23.77
CA THR A 301 -3.65 3.33 -24.53
C THR A 301 -4.75 2.67 -23.70
N GLY A 302 -4.81 2.91 -22.41
CA GLY A 302 -5.79 2.28 -21.53
C GLY A 302 -5.29 2.01 -20.13
N SER A 303 -6.05 1.23 -19.35
CA SER A 303 -5.72 0.84 -17.99
C SER A 303 -5.64 -0.67 -17.78
N VAL A 304 -4.92 -1.08 -16.74
CA VAL A 304 -4.79 -2.46 -16.29
C VAL A 304 -5.04 -2.50 -14.79
N VAL A 305 -5.97 -3.36 -14.37
CA VAL A 305 -6.20 -3.69 -12.96
C VAL A 305 -5.98 -5.19 -12.77
N ARG A 306 -5.02 -5.55 -11.93
CA ARG A 306 -4.69 -6.95 -11.63
C ARG A 306 -4.94 -7.23 -10.17
N LEU A 307 -5.74 -8.26 -9.89
CA LEU A 307 -6.18 -8.72 -8.58
C LEU A 307 -5.49 -10.05 -8.26
N HIS A 308 -4.87 -10.17 -7.11
CA HIS A 308 -4.22 -11.38 -6.64
C HIS A 308 -4.92 -11.89 -5.37
N VAL A 309 -5.27 -13.17 -5.36
CA VAL A 309 -5.85 -13.85 -4.20
C VAL A 309 -5.11 -15.16 -3.97
N GLY A 310 -4.39 -15.26 -2.86
CA GLY A 310 -3.62 -16.44 -2.50
C GLY A 310 -4.52 -17.65 -2.23
N LEU A 311 -4.02 -18.87 -2.49
CA LEU A 311 -4.78 -20.10 -2.30
C LEU A 311 -5.10 -20.42 -0.83
N GLY A 312 -4.53 -19.66 0.11
CA GLY A 312 -4.65 -19.90 1.55
C GLY A 312 -3.69 -21.00 2.01
N SER A 313 -3.08 -20.82 3.16
CA SER A 313 -2.44 -21.89 3.94
C SER A 313 -3.42 -22.40 4.95
#